data_22b3b93b9e2f1e18dcc81b0657b78940
#
_entry.id   22b3b93b9e2f1e18dcc81b0657b78940
#
_cell.length_a   1.000
_cell.length_b   1.000
_cell.length_c   1.000
_cell.angle_alpha   90.00
_cell.angle_beta   90.00
_cell.angle_gamma   90.00
#
_symmetry.space_group_name_H-M   'P 1'
#
loop_
_entity.id
_entity.type
_entity.pdbx_description
1 polymer ?
#
loop_
_entity_poly.entity_id
_entity_poly.type
_entity_poly.pdbx_seq_one_letter_code
_entity_poly.pdbx_strand_id
1 'polypeptide(L)'
;GKNVTVDTSWTWPTDEQYAKADVVVFNCMMHGLNPNETKRLNDFLTKGGGAVYLHIGIQSHKFQKEQSPNVGLVWSGRCRWRHGALDLDFTGTEHPITKGFTKVHFHDESYWELKGDPKGITVLATSLETSKRGEPKTPQPQIWTKDVGKGRVVGNILGHYSWTYDDPMFRILLFRSMGWVARDDLKRFDDLILLGARVE
;
A
#
# COMPACT_ATOMS: atom_id res chain seq x y z
N GLY A 1 15.55 16.41 -8.35
CA GLY A 1 16.13 15.80 -9.01
C GLY A 1 16.07 14.46 -9.74
N LYS A 2 15.01 13.68 -9.76
CA LYS A 2 14.92 12.40 -10.51
C LYS A 2 13.97 12.50 -11.72
N ASN A 3 13.76 13.70 -12.26
CA ASN A 3 12.73 13.98 -13.26
C ASN A 3 11.33 13.52 -12.77
N VAL A 4 11.06 13.76 -11.51
CA VAL A 4 9.78 13.50 -10.86
C VAL A 4 9.18 14.82 -10.45
N THR A 5 7.94 15.07 -10.87
CA THR A 5 7.12 16.16 -10.36
C THR A 5 6.19 15.60 -9.31
N VAL A 6 6.15 16.23 -8.14
CA VAL A 6 5.24 15.86 -7.04
C VAL A 6 4.22 16.98 -6.91
N ASP A 7 2.94 16.61 -7.02
CA ASP A 7 1.81 17.47 -6.70
C ASP A 7 1.10 16.90 -5.46
N THR A 8 0.69 17.76 -4.54
CA THR A 8 0.10 17.34 -3.26
C THR A 8 -1.34 17.81 -3.17
N SER A 9 -2.22 16.92 -2.77
CA SER A 9 -3.62 17.24 -2.48
C SER A 9 -3.99 16.83 -1.06
N TRP A 10 -4.73 17.68 -0.37
CA TRP A 10 -5.34 17.40 0.95
C TRP A 10 -6.75 16.84 0.84
N THR A 11 -7.25 16.73 -0.38
CA THR A 11 -8.54 16.15 -0.74
C THR A 11 -8.30 15.09 -1.81
N TRP A 12 -9.38 14.57 -2.40
CA TRP A 12 -9.28 13.72 -3.59
C TRP A 12 -8.60 14.50 -4.73
N PRO A 13 -7.76 13.83 -5.54
CA PRO A 13 -7.16 14.46 -6.71
C PRO A 13 -8.23 15.02 -7.66
N THR A 14 -7.97 16.18 -8.24
CA THR A 14 -8.80 16.76 -9.29
C THR A 14 -8.67 15.99 -10.60
N ASP A 15 -9.56 16.22 -11.56
CA ASP A 15 -9.46 15.61 -12.90
C ASP A 15 -8.15 16.02 -13.60
N GLU A 16 -7.70 17.26 -13.37
CA GLU A 16 -6.44 17.77 -13.92
C GLU A 16 -5.24 17.05 -13.28
N GLN A 17 -5.28 16.79 -11.98
CA GLN A 17 -4.23 16.02 -11.29
C GLN A 17 -4.19 14.58 -11.78
N TYR A 18 -5.33 13.91 -11.90
CA TYR A 18 -5.39 12.57 -12.49
C TYR A 18 -4.90 12.52 -13.94
N ALA A 19 -5.19 13.56 -14.75
CA ALA A 19 -4.77 13.61 -16.15
C ALA A 19 -3.25 13.75 -16.31
N LYS A 20 -2.56 14.33 -15.32
CA LYS A 20 -1.10 14.55 -15.32
C LYS A 20 -0.32 13.46 -14.58
N ALA A 21 -0.98 12.71 -13.68
CA ALA A 21 -0.31 11.75 -12.83
C ALA A 21 -0.02 10.42 -13.54
N ASP A 22 1.16 9.88 -13.33
CA ASP A 22 1.49 8.48 -13.61
C ASP A 22 1.12 7.60 -12.41
N VAL A 23 1.31 8.14 -11.19
CA VAL A 23 1.09 7.45 -9.92
C VAL A 23 0.40 8.35 -8.92
N VAL A 24 -0.57 7.81 -8.19
CA VAL A 24 -1.18 8.44 -7.02
C VAL A 24 -0.80 7.66 -5.77
N VAL A 25 -0.28 8.35 -4.76
CA VAL A 25 0.04 7.76 -3.45
C VAL A 25 -0.99 8.25 -2.42
N PHE A 26 -1.74 7.32 -1.85
CA PHE A 26 -2.72 7.60 -0.80
C PHE A 26 -2.11 7.30 0.57
N ASN A 27 -1.84 8.35 1.35
CA ASN A 27 -1.36 8.25 2.73
C ASN A 27 -2.22 9.14 3.64
N CYS A 28 -3.53 9.00 3.52
CA CYS A 28 -4.48 9.77 4.31
C CYS A 28 -5.78 8.98 4.46
N MET A 29 -6.58 9.32 5.46
CA MET A 29 -7.95 8.82 5.52
C MET A 29 -8.71 9.21 4.27
N MET A 30 -9.41 8.25 3.69
CA MET A 30 -10.26 8.44 2.51
C MET A 30 -11.54 9.22 2.87
N HIS A 31 -11.36 10.39 3.51
CA HIS A 31 -12.46 11.30 3.78
C HIS A 31 -13.12 11.76 2.49
N GLY A 32 -14.45 11.86 2.50
CA GLY A 32 -15.19 12.25 1.31
C GLY A 32 -15.25 11.20 0.22
N LEU A 33 -14.79 9.96 0.48
CA LEU A 33 -15.01 8.85 -0.44
C LEU A 33 -16.50 8.75 -0.77
N ASN A 34 -16.81 8.78 -2.04
CA ASN A 34 -18.16 8.69 -2.58
C ASN A 34 -18.11 8.02 -3.96
N PRO A 35 -19.26 7.68 -4.56
CA PRO A 35 -19.29 6.99 -5.85
C PRO A 35 -18.55 7.72 -6.98
N ASN A 36 -18.57 9.06 -7.00
CA ASN A 36 -17.90 9.83 -8.03
C ASN A 36 -16.38 9.73 -7.90
N GLU A 37 -15.84 9.88 -6.69
CA GLU A 37 -14.39 9.75 -6.43
C GLU A 37 -13.91 8.32 -6.71
N THR A 38 -14.70 7.34 -6.31
CA THR A 38 -14.40 5.93 -6.62
C THR A 38 -14.36 5.68 -8.12
N LYS A 39 -15.32 6.27 -8.86
CA LYS A 39 -15.35 6.16 -10.33
C LYS A 39 -14.14 6.83 -10.98
N ARG A 40 -13.79 8.07 -10.57
CA ARG A 40 -12.63 8.80 -11.11
C ARG A 40 -11.33 8.02 -10.91
N LEU A 41 -11.13 7.49 -9.71
CA LEU A 41 -9.99 6.62 -9.40
C LEU A 41 -10.00 5.35 -10.26
N ASN A 42 -11.14 4.69 -10.39
CA ASN A 42 -11.29 3.51 -11.25
C ASN A 42 -10.98 3.82 -12.71
N ASP A 43 -11.47 4.95 -13.23
CA ASP A 43 -11.20 5.39 -14.59
C ASP A 43 -9.70 5.66 -14.83
N PHE A 44 -9.02 6.29 -13.84
CA PHE A 44 -7.57 6.50 -13.86
C PHE A 44 -6.80 5.17 -13.91
N LEU A 45 -7.12 4.25 -13.01
CA LEU A 45 -6.48 2.94 -12.95
C LEU A 45 -6.74 2.12 -14.23
N THR A 46 -8.00 2.08 -14.68
CA THR A 46 -8.39 1.31 -15.89
C THR A 46 -7.63 1.76 -17.14
N LYS A 47 -7.30 3.05 -17.23
CA LYS A 47 -6.50 3.62 -18.32
C LYS A 47 -5.00 3.31 -18.22
N GLY A 48 -4.53 2.83 -17.08
CA GLY A 48 -3.13 2.43 -16.88
C GLY A 48 -2.40 3.18 -15.78
N GLY A 49 -3.07 4.07 -15.06
CA GLY A 49 -2.49 4.77 -13.91
C GLY A 49 -2.07 3.82 -12.79
N GLY A 50 -1.10 4.22 -12.00
CA GLY A 50 -0.61 3.49 -10.84
C GLY A 50 -1.14 4.04 -9.52
N ALA A 51 -1.41 3.17 -8.53
CA ALA A 51 -1.73 3.64 -7.18
C ALA A 51 -0.96 2.87 -6.11
N VAL A 52 -0.50 3.61 -5.09
CA VAL A 52 0.09 3.05 -3.87
C VAL A 52 -0.74 3.52 -2.68
N TYR A 53 -1.26 2.58 -1.92
CA TYR A 53 -2.01 2.86 -0.70
C TYR A 53 -1.14 2.53 0.49
N LEU A 54 -0.90 3.51 1.33
CA LEU A 54 -0.09 3.38 2.54
C LEU A 54 -1.00 3.47 3.77
N HIS A 55 -0.84 2.52 4.65
CA HIS A 55 -1.44 2.51 5.98
C HIS A 55 -2.93 2.91 5.96
N ILE A 56 -3.26 4.07 6.52
CA ILE A 56 -4.62 4.60 6.63
C ILE A 56 -5.29 4.84 5.26
N GLY A 57 -4.52 4.89 4.18
CA GLY A 57 -5.04 5.00 2.81
C GLY A 57 -5.89 3.82 2.37
N ILE A 58 -5.79 2.65 3.03
CA ILE A 58 -6.67 1.51 2.75
C ILE A 58 -8.01 1.55 3.49
N GLN A 59 -8.25 2.53 4.37
CA GLN A 59 -9.50 2.62 5.11
C GLN A 59 -10.64 3.06 4.19
N SER A 60 -11.74 2.32 4.21
CA SER A 60 -12.91 2.60 3.38
C SER A 60 -14.21 2.74 4.16
N HIS A 61 -14.20 2.45 5.48
CA HIS A 61 -15.38 2.52 6.33
C HIS A 61 -16.63 1.87 5.68
N LYS A 62 -17.69 2.64 5.45
CA LYS A 62 -18.95 2.16 4.83
C LYS A 62 -18.85 1.89 3.32
N PHE A 63 -17.79 2.38 2.65
CA PHE A 63 -17.60 2.25 1.20
C PHE A 63 -16.71 1.08 0.79
N GLN A 64 -16.68 0.03 1.60
CA GLN A 64 -15.86 -1.15 1.38
C GLN A 64 -16.13 -1.81 0.01
N LYS A 65 -17.42 -1.92 -0.40
CA LYS A 65 -17.81 -2.58 -1.66
C LYS A 65 -17.35 -1.80 -2.89
N GLU A 66 -17.35 -0.49 -2.77
CA GLU A 66 -16.96 0.43 -3.84
C GLU A 66 -15.44 0.52 -3.97
N GLN A 67 -14.72 0.47 -2.84
CA GLN A 67 -13.27 0.71 -2.82
C GLN A 67 -12.46 -0.59 -2.98
N SER A 68 -12.91 -1.72 -2.46
CA SER A 68 -12.14 -2.96 -2.56
C SER A 68 -11.84 -3.40 -4.01
N PRO A 69 -12.67 -3.14 -5.03
CA PRO A 69 -12.29 -3.40 -6.41
C PRO A 69 -11.04 -2.65 -6.86
N ASN A 70 -10.82 -1.44 -6.34
CA ASN A 70 -9.66 -0.61 -6.68
C ASN A 70 -8.42 -0.92 -5.83
N VAL A 71 -8.60 -1.24 -4.55
CA VAL A 71 -7.48 -1.43 -3.60
C VAL A 71 -7.10 -2.91 -3.43
N GLY A 72 -8.06 -3.81 -3.58
CA GLY A 72 -7.93 -5.24 -3.26
C GLY A 72 -8.49 -5.52 -1.88
N LEU A 73 -7.72 -5.26 -0.84
CA LEU A 73 -8.16 -5.39 0.56
C LEU A 73 -8.28 -4.00 1.20
N VAL A 74 -9.32 -3.83 2.02
CA VAL A 74 -9.60 -2.56 2.70
C VAL A 74 -9.90 -2.80 4.18
N TRP A 75 -9.54 -1.82 5.00
CA TRP A 75 -9.93 -1.79 6.40
C TRP A 75 -11.34 -1.19 6.55
N SER A 76 -12.20 -1.87 7.31
CA SER A 76 -13.53 -1.39 7.67
C SER A 76 -13.90 -1.84 9.08
N GLY A 77 -14.95 -1.29 9.66
CA GLY A 77 -15.29 -1.30 11.09
C GLY A 77 -15.33 -2.62 11.87
N ARG A 78 -14.97 -3.77 11.25
CA ARG A 78 -14.80 -5.06 11.94
C ARG A 78 -13.40 -5.65 11.73
N CYS A 79 -12.51 -4.91 11.07
CA CYS A 79 -11.12 -5.30 10.95
C CYS A 79 -10.40 -5.10 12.29
N ARG A 80 -9.30 -5.78 12.47
CA ARG A 80 -8.48 -5.72 13.68
C ARG A 80 -7.19 -4.99 13.42
N TRP A 81 -6.60 -4.50 14.48
CA TRP A 81 -5.34 -3.78 14.45
C TRP A 81 -4.57 -3.93 15.77
N ARG A 82 -3.29 -3.77 15.73
CA ARG A 82 -2.41 -3.61 16.89
C ARG A 82 -1.17 -2.82 16.56
N HIS A 83 -0.63 -2.14 17.52
CA HIS A 83 0.70 -1.52 17.47
C HIS A 83 1.79 -2.46 17.96
N GLY A 84 3.04 -2.17 17.60
CA GLY A 84 4.23 -2.77 18.14
C GLY A 84 5.04 -3.59 17.17
N ALA A 85 5.74 -4.59 17.69
CA ALA A 85 6.61 -5.48 16.90
C ALA A 85 5.81 -6.15 15.76
N LEU A 86 6.31 -6.03 14.54
CA LEU A 86 5.67 -6.52 13.33
C LEU A 86 6.71 -7.23 12.46
N ASP A 87 6.72 -8.56 12.54
CA ASP A 87 7.56 -9.39 11.70
C ASP A 87 6.85 -9.69 10.40
N LEU A 88 7.38 -9.20 9.29
CA LEU A 88 6.88 -9.48 7.95
C LEU A 88 7.65 -10.62 7.31
N ASP A 89 6.91 -11.59 6.77
CA ASP A 89 7.41 -12.70 5.98
C ASP A 89 7.10 -12.46 4.50
N PHE A 90 8.16 -12.41 3.67
CA PHE A 90 8.11 -12.16 2.24
C PHE A 90 8.35 -13.45 1.42
N THR A 91 8.47 -14.60 2.06
CA THR A 91 8.90 -15.85 1.40
C THR A 91 7.78 -16.52 0.60
N GLY A 92 6.55 -16.08 0.75
CA GLY A 92 5.38 -16.71 0.12
C GLY A 92 5.24 -16.44 -1.39
N THR A 93 5.87 -15.39 -1.92
CA THR A 93 5.71 -14.98 -3.32
C THR A 93 6.94 -14.27 -3.85
N GLU A 94 7.48 -14.76 -4.97
CA GLU A 94 8.53 -14.03 -5.71
C GLU A 94 7.90 -12.86 -6.48
N HIS A 95 8.38 -11.65 -6.18
CA HIS A 95 7.91 -10.45 -6.86
C HIS A 95 9.03 -9.40 -6.97
N PRO A 96 9.10 -8.60 -8.05
CA PRO A 96 10.13 -7.59 -8.23
C PRO A 96 10.23 -6.58 -7.09
N ILE A 97 9.10 -6.16 -6.49
CA ILE A 97 9.07 -5.22 -5.35
C ILE A 97 9.82 -5.80 -4.15
N THR A 98 9.66 -7.10 -3.89
CA THR A 98 10.17 -7.78 -2.70
C THR A 98 11.43 -8.59 -2.96
N LYS A 99 12.06 -8.41 -4.14
CA LYS A 99 13.29 -9.12 -4.48
C LYS A 99 14.38 -8.87 -3.45
N GLY A 100 14.90 -9.95 -2.85
CA GLY A 100 15.94 -9.92 -1.81
C GLY A 100 15.42 -9.81 -0.38
N PHE A 101 14.10 -9.66 -0.21
CA PHE A 101 13.47 -9.73 1.11
C PHE A 101 13.16 -11.19 1.47
N THR A 102 13.34 -11.54 2.76
CA THR A 102 12.89 -12.80 3.34
C THR A 102 12.02 -12.55 4.56
N LYS A 103 12.61 -12.10 5.65
CA LYS A 103 11.91 -11.66 6.85
C LYS A 103 12.47 -10.34 7.32
N VAL A 104 11.60 -9.40 7.68
CA VAL A 104 12.00 -8.09 8.18
C VAL A 104 11.18 -7.75 9.40
N HIS A 105 11.85 -7.25 10.42
CA HIS A 105 11.24 -6.74 11.63
C HIS A 105 10.99 -5.24 11.50
N PHE A 106 9.74 -4.83 11.79
CA PHE A 106 9.35 -3.42 11.92
C PHE A 106 8.73 -3.18 13.29
N HIS A 107 8.65 -1.94 13.71
CA HIS A 107 7.81 -1.50 14.80
C HIS A 107 6.77 -0.52 14.25
N ASP A 108 5.60 -1.05 13.92
CA ASP A 108 4.53 -0.30 13.25
C ASP A 108 3.14 -0.79 13.70
N GLU A 109 2.11 -0.45 12.98
CA GLU A 109 0.75 -0.94 13.17
C GLU A 109 0.42 -2.03 12.13
N SER A 110 -0.13 -3.14 12.60
CA SER A 110 -0.66 -4.22 11.75
C SER A 110 -2.16 -4.12 11.65
N TYR A 111 -2.71 -4.41 10.45
CA TYR A 111 -4.14 -4.59 10.21
C TYR A 111 -4.40 -6.01 9.73
N TRP A 112 -5.51 -6.62 10.19
CA TRP A 112 -5.93 -7.92 9.69
C TRP A 112 -7.45 -8.11 9.70
N GLU A 113 -7.93 -9.27 9.19
CA GLU A 113 -9.33 -9.51 8.86
C GLU A 113 -9.87 -8.46 7.87
N LEU A 114 -8.99 -8.01 6.96
CA LEU A 114 -9.33 -7.04 5.94
C LEU A 114 -10.46 -7.55 5.04
N LYS A 115 -11.21 -6.63 4.43
CA LYS A 115 -12.34 -6.94 3.58
C LYS A 115 -11.97 -6.73 2.11
N GLY A 116 -12.48 -7.59 1.25
CA GLY A 116 -12.21 -7.61 -0.18
C GLY A 116 -12.16 -9.03 -0.72
N ASP A 117 -11.74 -9.18 -1.97
CA ASP A 117 -11.54 -10.50 -2.59
C ASP A 117 -10.05 -10.89 -2.51
N PRO A 118 -9.69 -11.87 -1.65
CA PRO A 118 -8.30 -12.32 -1.54
C PRO A 118 -7.78 -13.03 -2.79
N LYS A 119 -8.67 -13.52 -3.67
CA LYS A 119 -8.27 -14.13 -4.95
C LYS A 119 -7.90 -13.10 -6.01
N GLY A 120 -8.33 -11.85 -5.83
CA GLY A 120 -8.07 -10.75 -6.75
C GLY A 120 -6.77 -9.99 -6.46
N ILE A 121 -5.91 -10.49 -5.58
CA ILE A 121 -4.63 -9.88 -5.21
C ILE A 121 -3.48 -10.89 -5.24
N THR A 122 -2.26 -10.38 -5.34
CA THR A 122 -1.04 -11.14 -5.09
C THR A 122 -0.44 -10.66 -3.77
N VAL A 123 -0.43 -11.51 -2.75
CA VAL A 123 0.13 -11.18 -1.43
C VAL A 123 1.65 -11.23 -1.50
N LEU A 124 2.32 -10.15 -1.13
CA LEU A 124 3.78 -10.01 -1.14
C LEU A 124 4.41 -10.21 0.23
N ALA A 125 3.69 -9.85 1.30
CA ALA A 125 4.14 -10.03 2.67
C ALA A 125 2.98 -10.33 3.60
N THR A 126 3.26 -11.15 4.61
CA THR A 126 2.30 -11.49 5.67
C THR A 126 2.89 -11.24 7.04
N SER A 127 2.03 -11.00 8.05
CA SER A 127 2.36 -11.12 9.47
C SER A 127 1.51 -12.20 10.13
N LEU A 128 1.99 -12.73 11.25
CA LEU A 128 1.25 -13.70 12.05
C LEU A 128 0.35 -12.98 13.05
N GLU A 129 -0.97 -13.05 12.83
CA GLU A 129 -1.97 -12.40 13.66
C GLU A 129 -3.03 -13.40 14.16
N THR A 130 -3.70 -13.05 15.27
CA THR A 130 -4.78 -13.86 15.84
C THR A 130 -6.04 -13.06 16.07
N SER A 131 -7.18 -13.65 15.75
CA SER A 131 -8.49 -13.03 15.96
C SER A 131 -9.01 -13.16 17.37
N LYS A 132 -8.54 -14.17 18.11
CA LYS A 132 -8.94 -14.39 19.50
C LYS A 132 -7.75 -14.79 20.36
N ARG A 133 -7.76 -14.31 21.60
CA ARG A 133 -6.75 -14.69 22.59
C ARG A 133 -6.76 -16.21 22.80
N GLY A 134 -5.57 -16.83 22.69
CA GLY A 134 -5.39 -18.27 22.88
C GLY A 134 -5.57 -19.09 21.59
N GLU A 135 -6.04 -18.52 20.49
CA GLU A 135 -6.04 -19.18 19.18
C GLU A 135 -4.67 -19.06 18.50
N PRO A 136 -4.31 -20.02 17.63
CA PRO A 136 -3.10 -19.93 16.82
C PRO A 136 -3.10 -18.66 15.95
N LYS A 137 -1.92 -18.06 15.81
CA LYS A 137 -1.72 -16.98 14.85
C LYS A 137 -1.70 -17.55 13.44
N THR A 138 -2.29 -16.82 12.50
CA THR A 138 -2.31 -17.18 11.07
C THR A 138 -1.71 -16.07 10.22
N PRO A 139 -1.09 -16.41 9.06
CA PRO A 139 -0.58 -15.40 8.15
C PRO A 139 -1.70 -14.48 7.65
N GLN A 140 -1.49 -13.18 7.79
CA GLN A 140 -2.42 -12.15 7.34
C GLN A 140 -1.73 -11.20 6.36
N PRO A 141 -2.35 -10.84 5.21
CA PRO A 141 -1.76 -9.93 4.23
C PRO A 141 -1.42 -8.57 4.84
N GLN A 142 -0.18 -8.11 4.62
CA GLN A 142 0.28 -6.79 5.02
C GLN A 142 0.73 -5.94 3.82
N ILE A 143 1.23 -6.60 2.75
CA ILE A 143 1.56 -5.96 1.49
C ILE A 143 1.03 -6.84 0.36
N TRP A 144 0.38 -6.22 -0.63
CA TRP A 144 -0.15 -6.93 -1.79
C TRP A 144 -0.12 -6.07 -3.04
N THR A 145 -0.24 -6.71 -4.19
CA THR A 145 -0.47 -6.06 -5.48
C THR A 145 -1.82 -6.48 -6.07
N LYS A 146 -2.33 -5.64 -6.96
CA LYS A 146 -3.55 -5.89 -7.74
C LYS A 146 -3.46 -5.20 -9.09
N ASP A 147 -3.97 -5.83 -10.12
CA ASP A 147 -4.23 -5.19 -11.41
C ASP A 147 -5.67 -4.68 -11.47
N VAL A 148 -5.88 -3.48 -12.00
CA VAL A 148 -7.19 -2.85 -12.22
C VAL A 148 -7.24 -2.31 -13.64
N GLY A 149 -7.89 -3.04 -14.55
CA GLY A 149 -7.81 -2.74 -15.98
C GLY A 149 -6.38 -2.79 -16.48
N LYS A 150 -5.86 -1.67 -16.99
CA LYS A 150 -4.45 -1.55 -17.39
C LYS A 150 -3.57 -1.02 -16.25
N GLY A 151 -4.13 -0.61 -15.13
CA GLY A 151 -3.43 -0.03 -13.99
C GLY A 151 -2.88 -1.07 -13.03
N ARG A 152 -1.98 -0.63 -12.18
CA ARG A 152 -1.36 -1.43 -11.11
C ARG A 152 -1.54 -0.76 -9.76
N VAL A 153 -1.80 -1.56 -8.77
CA VAL A 153 -2.04 -1.10 -7.41
C VAL A 153 -1.17 -1.86 -6.42
N VAL A 154 -0.63 -1.14 -5.44
CA VAL A 154 0.01 -1.72 -4.25
C VAL A 154 -0.75 -1.25 -3.01
N GLY A 155 -1.13 -2.19 -2.15
CA GLY A 155 -1.56 -1.92 -0.79
C GLY A 155 -0.43 -2.29 0.18
N ASN A 156 -0.11 -1.40 1.10
CA ASN A 156 0.92 -1.58 2.12
C ASN A 156 0.40 -1.05 3.46
N ILE A 157 0.31 -1.92 4.46
CA ILE A 157 -0.20 -1.58 5.80
C ILE A 157 0.76 -0.70 6.59
N LEU A 158 2.07 -0.79 6.33
CA LEU A 158 3.07 -0.01 7.06
C LEU A 158 2.89 1.50 6.83
N GLY A 159 3.32 2.30 7.80
CA GLY A 159 3.36 3.75 7.70
C GLY A 159 2.52 4.49 8.74
N HIS A 160 2.20 3.85 9.88
CA HIS A 160 1.54 4.52 11.00
C HIS A 160 2.45 5.55 11.66
N TYR A 161 3.70 5.19 11.86
CA TYR A 161 4.67 6.03 12.55
C TYR A 161 5.61 6.75 11.60
N SER A 162 6.02 7.97 11.97
CA SER A 162 6.97 8.76 11.19
C SER A 162 8.32 8.07 11.02
N TRP A 163 8.78 7.34 12.03
CA TRP A 163 10.04 6.60 11.94
C TRP A 163 10.03 5.45 10.92
N THR A 164 8.85 4.91 10.56
CA THR A 164 8.76 3.92 9.49
C THR A 164 9.25 4.49 8.15
N TYR A 165 9.01 5.78 7.90
CA TYR A 165 9.50 6.47 6.70
C TYR A 165 11.01 6.75 6.71
N ASP A 166 11.67 6.59 7.86
CA ASP A 166 13.11 6.69 8.02
C ASP A 166 13.81 5.33 7.92
N ASP A 167 13.05 4.22 7.94
CA ASP A 167 13.57 2.86 7.82
C ASP A 167 13.97 2.56 6.36
N PRO A 168 15.23 2.18 6.10
CA PRO A 168 15.71 1.87 4.75
C PRO A 168 14.93 0.72 4.09
N MET A 169 14.51 -0.30 4.84
CA MET A 169 13.78 -1.44 4.30
C MET A 169 12.38 -1.03 3.84
N PHE A 170 11.70 -0.17 4.60
CA PHE A 170 10.43 0.42 4.19
C PHE A 170 10.60 1.30 2.94
N ARG A 171 11.65 2.12 2.88
CA ARG A 171 11.94 2.97 1.70
C ARG A 171 12.18 2.16 0.43
N ILE A 172 12.90 1.04 0.53
CA ILE A 172 13.07 0.11 -0.60
C ILE A 172 11.70 -0.37 -1.09
N LEU A 173 10.85 -0.84 -0.18
CA LEU A 173 9.51 -1.33 -0.52
C LEU A 173 8.65 -0.22 -1.16
N LEU A 174 8.67 0.98 -0.58
CA LEU A 174 7.91 2.14 -1.07
C LEU A 174 8.37 2.55 -2.48
N PHE A 175 9.67 2.77 -2.67
CA PHE A 175 10.19 3.24 -3.96
C PHE A 175 10.04 2.19 -5.06
N ARG A 176 10.26 0.91 -4.76
CA ARG A 176 9.99 -0.17 -5.71
C ARG A 176 8.50 -0.30 -6.02
N SER A 177 7.61 -0.06 -5.04
CA SER A 177 6.18 -0.03 -5.28
C SER A 177 5.80 1.07 -6.26
N MET A 178 6.34 2.28 -6.07
CA MET A 178 6.10 3.41 -6.98
C MET A 178 6.64 3.12 -8.39
N GLY A 179 7.85 2.60 -8.52
CA GLY A 179 8.42 2.19 -9.82
C GLY A 179 7.59 1.10 -10.49
N TRP A 180 7.14 0.10 -9.73
CA TRP A 180 6.36 -1.01 -10.29
C TRP A 180 4.98 -0.57 -10.81
N VAL A 181 4.26 0.27 -10.06
CA VAL A 181 2.95 0.77 -10.51
C VAL A 181 3.08 1.74 -11.67
N ALA A 182 4.18 2.50 -11.74
CA ALA A 182 4.52 3.38 -12.87
C ALA A 182 5.03 2.62 -14.10
N ARG A 183 5.34 1.33 -13.99
CA ARG A 183 6.05 0.54 -15.03
C ARG A 183 7.44 1.11 -15.38
N ASP A 184 8.12 1.69 -14.40
CA ASP A 184 9.42 2.30 -14.50
C ASP A 184 10.51 1.39 -13.87
N ASP A 185 11.76 1.82 -13.96
CA ASP A 185 12.89 1.12 -13.31
C ASP A 185 12.69 1.12 -11.78
N LEU A 186 12.68 -0.08 -11.21
CA LEU A 186 12.50 -0.28 -9.78
C LEU A 186 13.67 0.24 -8.94
N LYS A 187 14.83 0.44 -9.56
CA LYS A 187 16.04 0.97 -8.91
C LYS A 187 16.19 2.48 -9.05
N ARG A 188 15.27 3.13 -9.73
CA ARG A 188 15.33 4.56 -10.03
C ARG A 188 15.59 5.44 -8.81
N PHE A 189 15.16 5.00 -7.62
CA PHE A 189 15.23 5.76 -6.37
C PHE A 189 16.20 5.15 -5.35
N ASP A 190 17.05 4.18 -5.75
CA ASP A 190 17.95 3.48 -4.81
C ASP A 190 18.89 4.43 -4.06
N ASP A 191 19.36 5.50 -4.69
CA ASP A 191 20.18 6.52 -4.07
C ASP A 191 19.45 7.39 -3.02
N LEU A 192 18.12 7.35 -2.98
CA LEU A 192 17.32 8.06 -1.97
C LEU A 192 17.04 7.21 -0.72
N ILE A 193 17.33 5.92 -0.75
CA ILE A 193 16.97 4.99 0.33
C ILE A 193 17.62 5.41 1.65
N LEU A 194 18.91 5.74 1.62
CA LEU A 194 19.68 6.09 2.82
C LEU A 194 19.67 7.60 3.12
N LEU A 195 19.09 8.44 2.26
CA LEU A 195 19.07 9.89 2.47
C LEU A 195 18.22 10.26 3.69
N GLY A 196 18.87 10.68 4.79
CA GLY A 196 18.21 10.99 6.06
C GLY A 196 17.56 9.78 6.74
N ALA A 197 17.96 8.56 6.37
CA ALA A 197 17.51 7.36 7.04
C ALA A 197 18.13 7.25 8.44
N ARG A 198 17.38 6.64 9.37
CA ARG A 198 17.95 6.21 10.65
C ARG A 198 18.70 4.91 10.41
N VAL A 199 20.00 4.97 10.55
CA VAL A 199 20.88 3.81 10.55
C VAL A 199 21.29 3.65 12.02
N GLU A 200 20.68 2.72 12.74
CA GLU A 200 21.10 2.32 14.08
C GLU A 200 22.12 1.18 14.00
#